data_70a803dac0e972d81078140309ce37e7
#
_entry.id   70a803dac0e972d81078140309ce37e7
#
_cell.length_a   1.000
_cell.length_b   1.000
_cell.length_c   1.000
_cell.angle_alpha   90.00
_cell.angle_beta   90.00
_cell.angle_gamma   90.00
#
_symmetry.space_group_name_H-M   'P 1'
#
loop_
_entity.id
_entity.type
_entity.pdbx_description
1 polymer ?
#
loop_
_entity_poly.entity_id
_entity_poly.type
_entity_poly.pdbx_seq_one_letter_code
_entity_poly.pdbx_strand_id
1 'polypeptide(L)'
;MKRVLLKLSGEALAGEKKTGFDEATVIEVAKQIRTIAEEGLEIGIVIGGGNFWRGRTSETIDRNKADQIGMLATVMNCIYVSDICRYLGLKTEIFTPFVCGAFTSLYSKDAVEASFVQGKIVFFAGGTGHPYFSTDTATVLRAVEIEAEAILLAKAVDGIYDSDPKVNPEAKKYDE
;
A
#
# COMPACT_ATOMS: atom_id res chain seq x y z
N MET A 1 -20.66 0.66 -5.89
CA MET A 1 -19.47 0.92 -5.06
C MET A 1 -18.83 2.18 -5.60
N LYS A 2 -18.53 3.14 -4.72
CA LYS A 2 -17.95 4.44 -5.12
C LYS A 2 -16.48 4.57 -4.73
N ARG A 3 -16.12 4.14 -3.52
CA ARG A 3 -14.77 4.29 -2.95
C ARG A 3 -14.23 2.97 -2.41
N VAL A 4 -13.00 2.67 -2.77
CA VAL A 4 -12.30 1.45 -2.32
C VAL A 4 -10.92 1.79 -1.78
N LEU A 5 -10.43 0.97 -0.85
CA LEU A 5 -9.04 0.99 -0.43
C LEU A 5 -8.34 -0.29 -0.90
N LEU A 6 -7.35 -0.13 -1.76
CA LEU A 6 -6.52 -1.21 -2.28
C LEU A 6 -5.25 -1.33 -1.43
N LYS A 7 -4.97 -2.51 -0.92
CA LYS A 7 -3.69 -2.82 -0.26
C LYS A 7 -2.83 -3.68 -1.17
N LEU A 8 -1.64 -3.20 -1.48
CA LEU A 8 -0.63 -3.92 -2.26
C LEU A 8 0.50 -4.43 -1.35
N SER A 9 0.99 -5.62 -1.62
CA SER A 9 2.24 -6.10 -1.00
C SER A 9 3.43 -5.44 -1.69
N GLY A 10 4.36 -4.86 -0.90
CA GLY A 10 5.62 -4.36 -1.46
C GLY A 10 6.44 -5.46 -2.15
N GLU A 11 6.37 -6.68 -1.65
CA GLU A 11 7.04 -7.85 -2.26
C GLU A 11 6.53 -8.14 -3.67
N ALA A 12 5.24 -7.93 -3.93
CA ALA A 12 4.68 -8.11 -5.26
C ALA A 12 5.28 -7.13 -6.28
N LEU A 13 5.73 -5.94 -5.84
CA LEU A 13 6.37 -4.94 -6.72
C LEU A 13 7.80 -5.31 -7.12
N ALA A 14 8.44 -6.23 -6.39
CA ALA A 14 9.80 -6.69 -6.68
C ALA A 14 9.84 -7.80 -7.74
N GLY A 15 8.70 -8.41 -8.06
CA GLY A 15 8.64 -9.53 -8.98
C GLY A 15 9.60 -10.65 -8.60
N GLU A 16 10.30 -11.21 -9.57
CA GLU A 16 11.30 -12.27 -9.35
C GLU A 16 12.58 -11.79 -8.66
N LYS A 17 12.84 -10.47 -8.66
CA LYS A 17 14.03 -9.87 -8.03
C LYS A 17 14.04 -9.99 -6.51
N LYS A 18 12.87 -10.23 -5.90
CA LYS A 18 12.64 -10.33 -4.44
C LYS A 18 12.94 -9.07 -3.62
N THR A 19 13.64 -8.09 -4.18
CA THR A 19 13.96 -6.80 -3.55
C THR A 19 13.89 -5.67 -4.56
N GLY A 20 13.63 -4.44 -4.08
CA GLY A 20 13.50 -3.27 -4.93
C GLY A 20 12.23 -3.29 -5.77
N PHE A 21 12.34 -2.85 -7.01
CA PHE A 21 11.26 -2.80 -7.99
C PHE A 21 11.57 -3.66 -9.22
N ASP A 22 10.56 -4.36 -9.70
CA ASP A 22 10.50 -4.85 -11.07
C ASP A 22 9.59 -3.92 -11.87
N GLU A 23 10.17 -3.17 -12.79
CA GLU A 23 9.46 -2.12 -13.53
C GLU A 23 8.28 -2.67 -14.35
N ALA A 24 8.47 -3.82 -15.01
CA ALA A 24 7.41 -4.44 -15.79
C ALA A 24 6.21 -4.83 -14.91
N THR A 25 6.49 -5.41 -13.74
CA THR A 25 5.47 -5.75 -12.75
C THR A 25 4.73 -4.51 -12.25
N VAL A 26 5.45 -3.42 -11.95
CA VAL A 26 4.82 -2.18 -11.47
C VAL A 26 3.96 -1.53 -12.54
N ILE A 27 4.39 -1.55 -13.82
CA ILE A 27 3.59 -1.06 -14.94
C ILE A 27 2.29 -1.85 -15.08
N GLU A 28 2.33 -3.17 -14.95
CA GLU A 28 1.12 -4.00 -15.02
C GLU A 28 0.16 -3.72 -13.86
N VAL A 29 0.67 -3.55 -12.64
CA VAL A 29 -0.14 -3.11 -11.48
C VAL A 29 -0.79 -1.74 -11.75
N ALA A 30 -0.02 -0.78 -12.26
CA ALA A 30 -0.53 0.55 -12.55
C ALA A 30 -1.58 0.56 -13.69
N LYS A 31 -1.46 -0.32 -14.68
CA LYS A 31 -2.50 -0.53 -15.71
C LYS A 31 -3.80 -1.06 -15.11
N GLN A 32 -3.73 -2.02 -14.19
CA GLN A 32 -4.90 -2.53 -13.48
C GLN A 32 -5.57 -1.43 -12.64
N ILE A 33 -4.78 -0.63 -11.92
CA ILE A 33 -5.30 0.54 -11.18
C ILE A 33 -6.01 1.50 -12.13
N ARG A 34 -5.43 1.78 -13.31
CA ARG A 34 -6.04 2.64 -14.31
C ARG A 34 -7.38 2.09 -14.78
N THR A 35 -7.47 0.80 -15.10
CA THR A 35 -8.73 0.17 -15.52
C THR A 35 -9.84 0.37 -14.48
N ILE A 36 -9.52 0.16 -13.20
CA ILE A 36 -10.48 0.37 -12.10
C ILE A 36 -10.86 1.85 -11.97
N ALA A 37 -9.91 2.76 -12.13
CA ALA A 37 -10.15 4.20 -12.06
C ALA A 37 -11.05 4.69 -13.22
N GLU A 38 -10.89 4.14 -14.43
CA GLU A 38 -11.71 4.44 -15.60
C GLU A 38 -13.18 4.01 -15.42
N GLU A 39 -13.48 3.09 -14.51
CA GLU A 39 -14.83 2.74 -14.08
C GLU A 39 -15.48 3.79 -13.14
N GLY A 40 -14.75 4.84 -12.79
CA GLY A 40 -15.23 5.95 -11.97
C GLY A 40 -15.12 5.72 -10.46
N LEU A 41 -14.34 4.73 -10.00
CA LEU A 41 -14.09 4.50 -8.59
C LEU A 41 -13.05 5.48 -8.02
N GLU A 42 -13.32 5.96 -6.82
CA GLU A 42 -12.34 6.65 -5.98
C GLU A 42 -11.43 5.61 -5.30
N ILE A 43 -10.12 5.68 -5.54
CA ILE A 43 -9.18 4.65 -5.12
C ILE A 43 -8.16 5.22 -4.13
N GLY A 44 -8.20 4.71 -2.90
CA GLY A 44 -7.11 4.82 -1.94
C GLY A 44 -6.16 3.62 -2.05
N ILE A 45 -4.86 3.82 -1.88
CA ILE A 45 -3.86 2.75 -2.00
C ILE A 45 -2.92 2.78 -0.79
N VAL A 46 -2.73 1.62 -0.17
CA VAL A 46 -1.70 1.36 0.84
C VAL A 46 -0.72 0.33 0.27
N ILE A 47 0.58 0.58 0.40
CA ILE A 47 1.62 -0.33 -0.09
C ILE A 47 2.53 -0.74 1.07
N GLY A 48 2.76 -2.04 1.25
CA GLY A 48 3.72 -2.56 2.23
C GLY A 48 5.18 -2.26 1.85
N GLY A 49 6.08 -2.28 2.84
CA GLY A 49 7.53 -2.00 2.65
C GLY A 49 8.41 -3.24 2.48
N GLY A 50 7.81 -4.45 2.36
CA GLY A 50 8.52 -5.73 2.48
C GLY A 50 9.55 -6.04 1.37
N ASN A 51 9.52 -5.32 0.26
CA ASN A 51 10.54 -5.40 -0.81
C ASN A 51 11.86 -4.69 -0.47
N PHE A 52 11.88 -3.84 0.55
CA PHE A 52 13.09 -3.15 1.01
C PHE A 52 13.47 -3.51 2.43
N TRP A 53 12.50 -3.69 3.33
CA TRP A 53 12.76 -3.86 4.74
C TRP A 53 11.76 -4.77 5.45
N ARG A 54 12.31 -5.74 6.20
CA ARG A 54 11.56 -6.63 7.10
C ARG A 54 12.10 -6.50 8.52
N GLY A 55 11.66 -5.48 9.23
CA GLY A 55 12.15 -5.14 10.57
C GLY A 55 12.07 -6.26 11.61
N ARG A 56 11.13 -7.19 11.45
CA ARG A 56 10.95 -8.34 12.37
C ARG A 56 12.12 -9.34 12.35
N THR A 57 12.98 -9.31 11.34
CA THR A 57 14.12 -10.25 11.19
C THR A 57 15.44 -9.67 11.66
N SER A 58 15.46 -8.42 12.14
CA SER A 58 16.68 -7.80 12.65
C SER A 58 16.78 -7.99 14.16
N GLU A 59 17.84 -8.63 14.62
CA GLU A 59 18.12 -8.87 16.06
C GLU A 59 18.96 -7.75 16.70
N THR A 60 19.56 -6.87 15.89
CA THR A 60 20.54 -5.88 16.35
C THR A 60 20.03 -4.45 16.41
N ILE A 61 18.93 -4.14 15.71
CA ILE A 61 18.37 -2.79 15.68
C ILE A 61 17.16 -2.67 16.62
N ASP A 62 17.05 -1.55 17.29
CA ASP A 62 15.88 -1.22 18.09
C ASP A 62 14.58 -1.32 17.28
N ARG A 63 13.55 -1.92 17.86
CA ARG A 63 12.28 -2.19 17.18
C ARG A 63 11.61 -0.91 16.66
N ASN A 64 11.66 0.21 17.40
CA ASN A 64 11.09 1.46 16.91
C ASN A 64 11.82 1.95 15.65
N LYS A 65 13.17 1.82 15.65
CA LYS A 65 13.99 2.20 14.50
C LYS A 65 13.73 1.29 13.28
N ALA A 66 13.59 0.00 13.52
CA ALA A 66 13.24 -0.96 12.48
C ALA A 66 11.88 -0.62 11.82
N ASP A 67 10.88 -0.29 12.64
CA ASP A 67 9.56 0.08 12.15
C ASP A 67 9.57 1.45 11.42
N GLN A 68 10.37 2.43 11.90
CA GLN A 68 10.57 3.70 11.19
C GLN A 68 11.19 3.50 9.80
N ILE A 69 12.18 2.61 9.67
CA ILE A 69 12.75 2.24 8.36
C ILE A 69 11.67 1.61 7.47
N GLY A 70 10.85 0.73 8.04
CA GLY A 70 9.71 0.14 7.32
C GLY A 70 8.70 1.17 6.83
N MET A 71 8.40 2.20 7.62
CA MET A 71 7.55 3.33 7.20
C MET A 71 8.14 4.06 6.00
N LEU A 72 9.45 4.38 6.03
CA LEU A 72 10.14 5.02 4.91
C LEU A 72 10.18 4.12 3.66
N ALA A 73 10.30 2.81 3.82
CA ALA A 73 10.19 1.87 2.70
C ALA A 73 8.82 1.95 2.00
N THR A 74 7.73 2.15 2.76
CA THR A 74 6.41 2.37 2.15
C THR A 74 6.33 3.71 1.41
N VAL A 75 7.02 4.75 1.88
CA VAL A 75 7.09 6.04 1.19
C VAL A 75 7.80 5.89 -0.16
N MET A 76 8.94 5.19 -0.21
CA MET A 76 9.63 4.90 -1.47
C MET A 76 8.71 4.16 -2.45
N ASN A 77 8.00 3.15 -1.99
CA ASN A 77 7.06 2.39 -2.82
C ASN A 77 5.95 3.29 -3.38
N CYS A 78 5.35 4.12 -2.54
CA CYS A 78 4.28 5.02 -2.98
C CYS A 78 4.78 6.06 -3.98
N ILE A 79 5.98 6.63 -3.80
CA ILE A 79 6.57 7.56 -4.76
C ILE A 79 6.73 6.89 -6.12
N TYR A 80 7.33 5.69 -6.16
CA TYR A 80 7.59 4.99 -7.42
C TYR A 80 6.30 4.59 -8.15
N VAL A 81 5.38 3.93 -7.46
CA VAL A 81 4.10 3.48 -8.06
C VAL A 81 3.24 4.67 -8.49
N SER A 82 3.20 5.74 -7.69
CA SER A 82 2.49 6.97 -8.01
C SER A 82 3.02 7.60 -9.31
N ASP A 83 4.34 7.62 -9.50
CA ASP A 83 4.94 8.20 -10.70
C ASP A 83 4.67 7.36 -11.95
N ILE A 84 4.70 6.02 -11.83
CA ILE A 84 4.27 5.12 -12.92
C ILE A 84 2.79 5.31 -13.25
N CYS A 85 1.92 5.51 -12.25
CA CYS A 85 0.52 5.86 -12.49
C CYS A 85 0.38 7.19 -13.26
N ARG A 86 1.16 8.20 -12.92
CA ARG A 86 1.20 9.48 -13.64
C ARG A 86 1.69 9.31 -15.08
N TYR A 87 2.71 8.50 -15.30
CA TYR A 87 3.19 8.15 -16.63
C TYR A 87 2.08 7.53 -17.50
N LEU A 88 1.17 6.77 -16.89
CA LEU A 88 -0.01 6.21 -17.54
C LEU A 88 -1.21 7.18 -17.63
N GLY A 89 -1.04 8.46 -17.29
CA GLY A 89 -2.06 9.51 -17.42
C GLY A 89 -2.97 9.68 -16.21
N LEU A 90 -2.75 8.96 -15.11
CA LEU A 90 -3.53 9.12 -13.87
C LEU A 90 -3.03 10.35 -13.08
N LYS A 91 -3.94 11.01 -12.36
CA LYS A 91 -3.58 12.00 -11.34
C LYS A 91 -3.39 11.29 -10.01
N THR A 92 -2.38 11.66 -9.26
CA THR A 92 -2.08 11.02 -7.97
C THR A 92 -1.75 12.05 -6.89
N GLU A 93 -1.95 11.66 -5.62
CA GLU A 93 -1.49 12.39 -4.45
C GLU A 93 -0.97 11.38 -3.41
N ILE A 94 0.08 11.75 -2.66
CA ILE A 94 0.65 10.88 -1.62
C ILE A 94 0.51 11.58 -0.27
N PHE A 95 -0.11 10.90 0.70
CA PHE A 95 -0.25 11.38 2.07
C PHE A 95 0.56 10.53 3.05
N THR A 96 1.18 11.20 4.01
CA THR A 96 1.89 10.57 5.13
C THR A 96 1.40 11.12 6.46
N PRO A 97 1.42 10.31 7.55
CA PRO A 97 1.03 10.76 8.88
C PRO A 97 2.07 11.64 9.58
N PHE A 98 3.22 11.86 8.94
CA PHE A 98 4.31 12.71 9.40
C PHE A 98 4.88 13.51 8.21
N VAL A 99 5.59 14.60 8.51
CA VAL A 99 6.20 15.43 7.49
C VAL A 99 7.37 14.67 6.82
N CYS A 100 7.30 14.53 5.50
CA CYS A 100 8.34 13.88 4.70
C CYS A 100 8.85 14.86 3.61
N GLY A 101 9.30 16.03 4.03
CA GLY A 101 9.77 17.09 3.15
C GLY A 101 8.72 17.54 2.13
N ALA A 102 9.16 17.76 0.90
CA ALA A 102 8.28 18.14 -0.22
C ALA A 102 7.81 16.93 -1.05
N PHE A 103 8.08 15.69 -0.60
CA PHE A 103 7.76 14.48 -1.36
C PHE A 103 6.32 14.03 -1.19
N THR A 104 5.70 14.39 -0.07
CA THR A 104 4.35 13.96 0.29
C THR A 104 3.61 15.08 1.00
N SER A 105 2.28 15.03 0.97
CA SER A 105 1.42 15.90 1.76
C SER A 105 1.17 15.30 3.15
N LEU A 106 1.05 16.16 4.17
CA LEU A 106 0.64 15.70 5.49
C LEU A 106 -0.84 15.27 5.43
N TYR A 107 -1.14 14.11 6.03
CA TYR A 107 -2.49 13.57 6.05
C TYR A 107 -3.46 14.50 6.77
N SER A 108 -4.57 14.81 6.10
CA SER A 108 -5.79 15.30 6.72
C SER A 108 -6.99 14.77 5.91
N LYS A 109 -8.11 14.50 6.58
CA LYS A 109 -9.33 14.00 5.90
C LYS A 109 -9.77 14.96 4.80
N ASP A 110 -9.78 16.26 5.08
CA ASP A 110 -10.23 17.28 4.12
C ASP A 110 -9.36 17.33 2.86
N ALA A 111 -8.03 17.22 3.01
CA ALA A 111 -7.11 17.19 1.87
C ALA A 111 -7.27 15.91 1.03
N VAL A 112 -7.54 14.78 1.67
CA VAL A 112 -7.82 13.51 0.97
C VAL A 112 -9.13 13.61 0.20
N GLU A 113 -10.21 14.12 0.81
CA GLU A 113 -11.50 14.32 0.13
C GLU A 113 -11.36 15.26 -1.07
N ALA A 114 -10.62 16.38 -0.90
CA ALA A 114 -10.34 17.30 -2.01
C ALA A 114 -9.57 16.61 -3.15
N SER A 115 -8.69 15.66 -2.84
CA SER A 115 -7.97 14.88 -3.84
C SER A 115 -8.88 13.92 -4.60
N PHE A 116 -9.81 13.24 -3.93
CA PHE A 116 -10.80 12.40 -4.59
C PHE A 116 -11.73 13.20 -5.52
N VAL A 117 -12.19 14.36 -5.06
CA VAL A 117 -13.01 15.28 -5.89
C VAL A 117 -12.28 15.72 -7.16
N GLN A 118 -10.93 15.84 -7.12
CA GLN A 118 -10.10 16.13 -8.28
C GLN A 118 -9.80 14.91 -9.18
N GLY A 119 -10.37 13.75 -8.87
CA GLY A 119 -10.14 12.50 -9.59
C GLY A 119 -8.72 11.95 -9.42
N LYS A 120 -8.08 12.20 -8.28
CA LYS A 120 -6.76 11.66 -7.97
C LYS A 120 -6.85 10.27 -7.34
N ILE A 121 -5.93 9.38 -7.71
CA ILE A 121 -5.61 8.19 -6.92
C ILE A 121 -4.82 8.64 -5.70
N VAL A 122 -5.26 8.24 -4.52
CA VAL A 122 -4.67 8.67 -3.24
C VAL A 122 -3.82 7.57 -2.65
N PHE A 123 -2.54 7.83 -2.46
CA PHE A 123 -1.61 6.90 -1.82
C PHE A 123 -1.43 7.27 -0.34
N PHE A 124 -1.53 6.28 0.54
CA PHE A 124 -1.26 6.42 1.97
C PHE A 124 0.04 5.72 2.31
N ALA A 125 1.09 6.48 2.55
CA ALA A 125 2.41 6.00 2.90
C ALA A 125 2.74 6.24 4.38
N GLY A 126 3.77 5.62 4.90
CA GLY A 126 4.21 5.80 6.29
C GLY A 126 3.39 5.02 7.33
N GLY A 127 2.53 4.09 6.90
CA GLY A 127 1.73 3.28 7.79
C GLY A 127 0.76 4.10 8.65
N THR A 128 0.67 3.78 9.93
CA THR A 128 -0.08 4.57 10.92
C THR A 128 0.71 5.78 11.43
N GLY A 129 2.00 5.89 11.13
CA GLY A 129 2.92 6.86 11.74
C GLY A 129 3.47 6.42 13.10
N HIS A 130 3.06 5.27 13.60
CA HIS A 130 3.48 4.73 14.89
C HIS A 130 4.16 3.38 14.72
N PRO A 131 5.26 3.12 15.46
CA PRO A 131 5.86 1.80 15.57
C PRO A 131 4.87 0.74 16.06
N TYR A 132 5.21 -0.53 15.88
CA TYR A 132 4.44 -1.71 16.30
C TYR A 132 3.16 -2.01 15.51
N PHE A 133 2.74 -1.15 14.59
CA PHE A 133 1.59 -1.38 13.73
C PHE A 133 2.00 -1.87 12.35
N SER A 134 1.27 -2.86 11.82
CA SER A 134 1.45 -3.35 10.46
C SER A 134 0.81 -2.42 9.42
N THR A 135 1.19 -2.58 8.15
CA THR A 135 0.49 -1.92 7.04
C THR A 135 -0.95 -2.42 6.87
N ASP A 136 -1.27 -3.64 7.33
CA ASP A 136 -2.65 -4.13 7.33
C ASP A 136 -3.50 -3.33 8.33
N THR A 137 -2.95 -3.02 9.52
CA THR A 137 -3.61 -2.11 10.49
C THR A 137 -3.81 -0.71 9.90
N ALA A 138 -2.78 -0.18 9.24
CA ALA A 138 -2.89 1.12 8.57
C ALA A 138 -3.96 1.10 7.47
N THR A 139 -4.10 -0.01 6.74
CA THR A 139 -5.13 -0.19 5.72
C THR A 139 -6.52 -0.07 6.32
N VAL A 140 -6.81 -0.76 7.41
CA VAL A 140 -8.10 -0.69 8.09
C VAL A 140 -8.38 0.74 8.59
N LEU A 141 -7.39 1.37 9.24
CA LEU A 141 -7.51 2.74 9.73
C LEU A 141 -7.87 3.71 8.59
N ARG A 142 -7.11 3.68 7.49
CA ARG A 142 -7.35 4.55 6.34
C ARG A 142 -8.69 4.26 5.67
N ALA A 143 -9.11 3.00 5.57
CA ALA A 143 -10.41 2.63 5.01
C ALA A 143 -11.56 3.28 5.80
N VAL A 144 -11.51 3.24 7.13
CA VAL A 144 -12.52 3.88 7.99
C VAL A 144 -12.49 5.40 7.82
N GLU A 145 -11.31 6.02 7.85
CA GLU A 145 -11.16 7.48 7.75
C GLU A 145 -11.67 8.05 6.43
N ILE A 146 -11.46 7.34 5.32
CA ILE A 146 -11.94 7.75 3.99
C ILE A 146 -13.32 7.20 3.64
N GLU A 147 -13.98 6.51 4.58
CA GLU A 147 -15.30 5.91 4.36
C GLU A 147 -15.33 4.98 3.13
N ALA A 148 -14.29 4.15 2.98
CA ALA A 148 -14.22 3.17 1.91
C ALA A 148 -15.29 2.09 2.09
N GLU A 149 -15.97 1.73 1.01
CA GLU A 149 -17.01 0.70 1.01
C GLU A 149 -16.43 -0.71 1.01
N ALA A 150 -15.17 -0.85 0.56
CA ALA A 150 -14.47 -2.13 0.56
C ALA A 150 -12.96 -1.96 0.70
N ILE A 151 -12.32 -2.97 1.28
CA ILE A 151 -10.86 -3.14 1.29
C ILE A 151 -10.53 -4.30 0.33
N LEU A 152 -9.72 -4.01 -0.68
CA LEU A 152 -9.22 -5.00 -1.63
C LEU A 152 -7.78 -5.36 -1.27
N LEU A 153 -7.53 -6.62 -0.96
CA LEU A 153 -6.20 -7.11 -0.57
C LEU A 153 -5.55 -7.85 -1.74
N ALA A 154 -4.62 -7.20 -2.43
CA ALA A 154 -3.77 -7.87 -3.41
C ALA A 154 -2.61 -8.57 -2.68
N LYS A 155 -2.77 -9.86 -2.44
CA LYS A 155 -1.80 -10.73 -1.76
C LYS A 155 -1.30 -11.85 -2.69
N ALA A 156 -0.18 -12.46 -2.31
CA ALA A 156 0.41 -13.60 -3.03
C ALA A 156 -0.32 -14.93 -2.75
N VAL A 157 -1.39 -14.91 -1.96
CA VAL A 157 -2.26 -16.04 -1.63
C VAL A 157 -3.71 -15.64 -1.92
N ASP A 158 -4.50 -16.62 -2.33
CA ASP A 158 -5.86 -16.43 -2.83
C ASP A 158 -6.94 -16.39 -1.73
N GLY A 159 -6.55 -16.32 -0.47
CA GLY A 159 -7.49 -16.27 0.65
C GLY A 159 -6.81 -16.21 2.02
N ILE A 160 -7.63 -16.40 3.07
CA ILE A 160 -7.19 -16.53 4.45
C ILE A 160 -7.09 -18.02 4.78
N TYR A 161 -5.99 -18.41 5.39
CA TYR A 161 -5.68 -19.78 5.77
C TYR A 161 -5.43 -19.90 7.28
N ASP A 162 -5.60 -21.09 7.83
CA ASP A 162 -5.26 -21.41 9.23
C ASP A 162 -3.75 -21.40 9.50
N SER A 163 -2.94 -21.54 8.45
CA SER A 163 -1.48 -21.49 8.46
C SER A 163 -0.94 -21.05 7.09
N ASP A 164 0.35 -20.74 6.99
CA ASP A 164 0.95 -20.32 5.72
C ASP A 164 0.97 -21.47 4.70
N PRO A 165 0.19 -21.40 3.59
CA PRO A 165 0.13 -22.49 2.59
C PRO A 165 1.45 -22.69 1.82
N LYS A 166 2.38 -21.75 1.87
CA LYS A 166 3.71 -21.92 1.28
C LYS A 166 4.64 -22.78 2.14
N VAL A 167 4.36 -22.85 3.43
CA VAL A 167 5.13 -23.62 4.42
C VAL A 167 4.44 -24.92 4.77
N ASN A 168 3.11 -24.87 4.90
CA ASN A 168 2.28 -26.02 5.22
C ASN A 168 1.34 -26.36 4.05
N PRO A 169 1.63 -27.40 3.24
CA PRO A 169 0.76 -27.81 2.14
C PRO A 169 -0.65 -28.25 2.57
N GLU A 170 -0.84 -28.61 3.86
CA GLU A 170 -2.13 -29.00 4.44
C GLU A 170 -2.93 -27.83 4.99
N ALA A 171 -2.45 -26.59 4.79
CA ALA A 171 -3.13 -25.39 5.24
C ALA A 171 -4.55 -25.31 4.64
N LYS A 172 -5.52 -25.06 5.50
CA LYS A 172 -6.93 -24.98 5.10
C LYS A 172 -7.32 -23.52 4.87
N LYS A 173 -7.85 -23.26 3.69
CA LYS A 173 -8.46 -21.97 3.36
C LYS A 173 -9.80 -21.86 4.08
N TYR A 174 -10.06 -20.69 4.65
CA TYR A 174 -11.39 -20.34 5.15
C TYR A 174 -12.27 -19.86 4.00
N ASP A 175 -13.49 -20.37 3.93
CA ASP A 175 -14.45 -20.01 2.86
C ASP A 175 -15.26 -18.75 3.21
N GLU A 176 -15.32 -18.36 4.52
CA GLU A 176 -15.96 -17.16 5.06
C GLU A 176 -15.21 -16.65 6.31
#